data_d44023279ae08044065772d9ecc38f0f
#
_entry.id   d44023279ae08044065772d9ecc38f0f
#
_cell.length_a   1.000
_cell.length_b   1.000
_cell.length_c   1.000
_cell.angle_alpha   90.00
_cell.angle_beta   90.00
_cell.angle_gamma   90.00
#
_symmetry.space_group_name_H-M   'P 1'
#
loop_
_entity.id
_entity.type
_entity.pdbx_description
1 polymer ?
#
loop_
_entity_poly.entity_id
_entity_poly.type
_entity_poly.pdbx_seq_one_letter_code
_entity_poly.pdbx_strand_id
1 'polypeptide(L)'
;SIHGVAYDADLYTFKAFSSSGAGSDATTGGAFGLIEAIAAIDIVNNSWGTDADCSSASECRTVIGSTTYDNWEDMSQLSTPKISVFAAGNDSESEPTAECQTMAYNTDISAVSVCVVAVSHSSLGTDGGLLADFSNQCGKVAAYCIAAPGDRIYSHTHLGSYTYRSGTSMAAPMVSGGLALIMQEFSSLTPAQVVSRLLTTANDTSEYSQTAKYGHGLMNLNAATTAIAELQTINGSNLLDDPNTSYNDLVKNSFTSSAAFSNALNNALAGQTMEVYDSFDR
;
A
#
# COMPACT_ATOMS: atom_id res chain seq x y z
N SER A 1 -25.60 2.67 -8.01
CA SER A 1 -24.28 3.17 -8.48
C SER A 1 -23.20 2.28 -7.91
N ILE A 2 -22.16 2.04 -8.69
CA ILE A 2 -20.94 1.35 -8.24
C ILE A 2 -19.92 2.43 -7.96
N HIS A 3 -19.31 2.41 -6.79
CA HIS A 3 -18.27 3.33 -6.41
C HIS A 3 -16.94 2.57 -6.34
N GLY A 4 -15.85 3.18 -6.81
CA GLY A 4 -14.49 2.73 -6.54
C GLY A 4 -14.12 2.90 -5.08
N VAL A 5 -12.97 2.37 -4.66
CA VAL A 5 -12.46 2.51 -3.28
C VAL A 5 -12.26 3.98 -2.93
N ALA A 6 -11.62 4.76 -3.80
CA ALA A 6 -11.45 6.21 -3.69
C ALA A 6 -12.24 6.89 -4.83
N TYR A 7 -13.54 7.05 -4.64
CA TYR A 7 -14.46 7.47 -5.72
C TYR A 7 -14.33 8.95 -6.12
N ASP A 8 -13.74 9.78 -5.28
CA ASP A 8 -13.51 11.23 -5.55
C ASP A 8 -12.08 11.53 -6.00
N ALA A 9 -11.23 10.50 -6.22
CA ALA A 9 -9.87 10.71 -6.69
C ALA A 9 -9.85 11.21 -8.15
N ASP A 10 -8.97 12.16 -8.45
CA ASP A 10 -8.66 12.57 -9.82
C ASP A 10 -7.92 11.47 -10.56
N LEU A 11 -8.38 11.11 -11.76
CA LEU A 11 -7.82 10.03 -12.55
C LEU A 11 -7.08 10.55 -13.78
N TYR A 12 -5.79 10.20 -13.87
CA TYR A 12 -4.95 10.39 -15.04
C TYR A 12 -4.76 9.06 -15.75
N THR A 13 -4.90 9.01 -17.06
CA THR A 13 -4.74 7.77 -17.83
C THR A 13 -3.63 7.92 -18.86
N PHE A 14 -2.74 6.93 -18.90
CA PHE A 14 -1.62 6.86 -19.82
C PHE A 14 -1.73 5.62 -20.69
N LYS A 15 -1.63 5.80 -22.02
CA LYS A 15 -1.67 4.67 -22.94
C LYS A 15 -0.26 4.10 -23.11
N ALA A 16 0.05 3.05 -22.36
CA ALA A 16 1.33 2.32 -22.44
C ALA A 16 1.28 1.07 -23.34
N PHE A 17 0.07 0.62 -23.70
CA PHE A 17 -0.12 -0.67 -24.43
C PHE A 17 -0.89 -0.47 -25.73
N SER A 18 -0.62 -1.35 -26.68
CA SER A 18 -1.34 -1.46 -27.94
C SER A 18 -2.77 -2.02 -27.72
N SER A 19 -3.59 -2.03 -28.77
CA SER A 19 -4.91 -2.66 -28.74
C SER A 19 -4.87 -4.18 -28.51
N SER A 20 -3.73 -4.83 -28.75
CA SER A 20 -3.49 -6.25 -28.46
C SER A 20 -3.00 -6.51 -27.04
N GLY A 21 -2.82 -5.47 -26.22
CA GLY A 21 -2.28 -5.58 -24.86
C GLY A 21 -0.75 -5.66 -24.78
N ALA A 22 -0.05 -5.57 -25.93
CA ALA A 22 1.41 -5.58 -25.94
C ALA A 22 1.97 -4.20 -25.59
N GLY A 23 2.88 -4.17 -24.63
CA GLY A 23 3.72 -3.03 -24.27
C GLY A 23 5.16 -3.23 -24.75
N SER A 24 5.97 -2.18 -24.65
CA SER A 24 7.42 -2.21 -24.87
C SER A 24 8.09 -1.29 -23.89
N ASP A 25 9.38 -1.49 -23.63
CA ASP A 25 10.18 -0.58 -22.78
C ASP A 25 10.02 0.90 -23.17
N ALA A 26 9.99 1.19 -24.49
CA ALA A 26 9.79 2.55 -24.98
C ALA A 26 8.40 3.11 -24.64
N THR A 27 7.34 2.30 -24.60
CA THR A 27 5.99 2.77 -24.31
C THR A 27 5.69 2.83 -22.82
N THR A 28 6.12 1.84 -22.04
CA THR A 28 5.96 1.82 -20.58
C THR A 28 6.89 2.82 -19.92
N GLY A 29 8.14 2.86 -20.30
CA GLY A 29 9.12 3.84 -19.81
C GLY A 29 8.74 5.27 -20.20
N GLY A 30 8.28 5.48 -21.45
CA GLY A 30 7.76 6.79 -21.87
C GLY A 30 6.54 7.25 -21.05
N ALA A 31 5.65 6.34 -20.65
CA ALA A 31 4.54 6.65 -19.75
C ALA A 31 5.04 7.08 -18.36
N PHE A 32 6.01 6.37 -17.78
CA PHE A 32 6.62 6.75 -16.49
C PHE A 32 7.31 8.10 -16.54
N GLY A 33 8.07 8.41 -17.60
CA GLY A 33 8.68 9.73 -17.76
C GLY A 33 7.66 10.88 -17.88
N LEU A 34 6.48 10.63 -18.46
CA LEU A 34 5.38 11.60 -18.47
C LEU A 34 4.75 11.75 -17.09
N ILE A 35 4.55 10.66 -16.37
CA ILE A 35 3.98 10.64 -15.01
C ILE A 35 4.91 11.38 -14.05
N GLU A 36 6.21 11.16 -14.14
CA GLU A 36 7.22 11.84 -13.34
C GLU A 36 7.06 13.36 -13.38
N ALA A 37 6.84 13.92 -14.57
CA ALA A 37 6.70 15.36 -14.78
C ALA A 37 5.41 15.98 -14.23
N ILE A 38 4.41 15.18 -13.83
CA ILE A 38 3.11 15.68 -13.38
C ILE A 38 3.05 15.65 -11.84
N ALA A 39 3.24 16.80 -11.21
CA ALA A 39 3.25 16.92 -9.75
C ALA A 39 1.95 16.50 -9.06
N ALA A 40 0.82 16.59 -9.76
CA ALA A 40 -0.50 16.24 -9.19
C ALA A 40 -0.77 14.72 -9.12
N ILE A 41 0.14 13.87 -9.62
CA ILE A 41 0.01 12.42 -9.52
C ILE A 41 0.75 11.94 -8.28
N ASP A 42 0.04 11.33 -7.36
CA ASP A 42 0.60 10.76 -6.12
C ASP A 42 0.79 9.24 -6.23
N ILE A 43 -0.14 8.55 -6.90
CA ILE A 43 -0.18 7.07 -6.97
C ILE A 43 -0.27 6.63 -8.43
N VAL A 44 0.54 5.63 -8.78
CA VAL A 44 0.59 5.01 -10.12
C VAL A 44 0.14 3.55 -10.02
N ASN A 45 -1.00 3.23 -10.63
CA ASN A 45 -1.50 1.87 -10.70
C ASN A 45 -1.00 1.16 -11.95
N ASN A 46 -0.28 0.06 -11.75
CA ASN A 46 0.31 -0.77 -12.80
C ASN A 46 -0.34 -2.17 -12.79
N SER A 47 -1.49 -2.30 -13.46
CA SER A 47 -2.18 -3.59 -13.62
C SER A 47 -1.58 -4.40 -14.78
N TRP A 48 -0.27 -4.49 -14.83
CA TRP A 48 0.52 -5.21 -15.83
C TRP A 48 1.84 -5.67 -15.18
N GLY A 49 2.58 -6.53 -15.87
CA GLY A 49 3.89 -6.99 -15.44
C GLY A 49 4.57 -7.85 -16.48
N THR A 50 5.85 -8.10 -16.28
CA THR A 50 6.70 -8.96 -17.10
C THR A 50 6.80 -10.33 -16.43
N ASP A 51 6.34 -11.34 -17.14
CA ASP A 51 6.37 -12.74 -16.69
C ASP A 51 7.78 -13.32 -16.93
N ALA A 52 8.70 -12.93 -16.06
CA ALA A 52 10.07 -13.42 -16.03
C ALA A 52 10.68 -13.18 -14.65
N ASP A 53 11.63 -14.02 -14.28
CA ASP A 53 12.37 -13.87 -13.02
C ASP A 53 13.56 -12.93 -13.17
N CYS A 54 13.92 -12.28 -12.06
CA CYS A 54 15.19 -11.57 -11.92
C CYS A 54 15.77 -11.80 -10.50
N SER A 55 17.09 -11.78 -10.41
CA SER A 55 17.85 -12.11 -9.19
C SER A 55 18.78 -10.99 -8.73
N SER A 56 18.74 -9.84 -9.39
CA SER A 56 19.51 -8.64 -9.07
C SER A 56 18.87 -7.41 -9.70
N ALA A 57 19.19 -6.21 -9.19
CA ALA A 57 18.72 -4.95 -9.79
C ALA A 57 19.10 -4.81 -11.29
N SER A 58 20.31 -5.22 -11.67
CA SER A 58 20.76 -5.19 -13.05
C SER A 58 19.99 -6.15 -13.96
N GLU A 59 19.64 -7.32 -13.45
CA GLU A 59 18.85 -8.30 -14.19
C GLU A 59 17.40 -7.83 -14.33
N CYS A 60 16.78 -7.36 -13.24
CA CYS A 60 15.43 -6.78 -13.28
C CYS A 60 15.36 -5.62 -14.28
N ARG A 61 16.35 -4.70 -14.26
CA ARG A 61 16.46 -3.60 -15.22
C ARG A 61 16.53 -4.10 -16.68
N THR A 62 17.17 -5.22 -16.92
CA THR A 62 17.27 -5.83 -18.26
C THR A 62 15.94 -6.47 -18.67
N VAL A 63 15.30 -7.17 -17.74
CA VAL A 63 14.06 -7.94 -17.98
C VAL A 63 12.87 -7.00 -18.23
N ILE A 64 12.67 -5.99 -17.37
CA ILE A 64 11.55 -5.05 -17.51
C ILE A 64 11.78 -3.95 -18.55
N GLY A 65 13.03 -3.79 -18.98
CA GLY A 65 13.48 -2.73 -19.89
C GLY A 65 14.11 -1.55 -19.13
N SER A 66 15.24 -1.10 -19.68
CA SER A 66 16.05 -0.07 -18.99
C SER A 66 15.34 1.27 -18.86
N THR A 67 14.56 1.68 -19.86
CA THR A 67 13.83 2.95 -19.83
C THR A 67 12.71 2.94 -18.79
N THR A 68 11.99 1.82 -18.69
CA THR A 68 10.94 1.61 -17.69
C THR A 68 11.52 1.61 -16.28
N TYR A 69 12.61 0.87 -16.07
CA TYR A 69 13.28 0.78 -14.77
C TYR A 69 13.82 2.14 -14.33
N ASP A 70 14.59 2.84 -15.19
CA ASP A 70 15.25 4.09 -14.85
C ASP A 70 14.20 5.18 -14.52
N ASN A 71 13.18 5.36 -15.34
CA ASN A 71 12.12 6.33 -15.07
C ASN A 71 11.29 5.97 -13.83
N TRP A 72 11.12 4.69 -13.50
CA TRP A 72 10.49 4.28 -12.23
C TRP A 72 11.38 4.60 -11.03
N GLU A 73 12.68 4.32 -11.12
CA GLU A 73 13.66 4.70 -10.09
C GLU A 73 13.68 6.21 -9.88
N ASP A 74 13.73 7.00 -10.96
CA ASP A 74 13.67 8.47 -10.90
C ASP A 74 12.40 8.97 -10.19
N MET A 75 11.24 8.39 -10.49
CA MET A 75 9.98 8.71 -9.78
C MET A 75 10.05 8.40 -8.28
N SER A 76 10.78 7.35 -7.89
CA SER A 76 10.94 6.95 -6.49
C SER A 76 11.89 7.86 -5.71
N GLN A 77 12.75 8.59 -6.41
CA GLN A 77 13.77 9.50 -5.85
C GLN A 77 13.36 10.98 -5.88
N LEU A 78 12.18 11.32 -6.35
CA LEU A 78 11.67 12.70 -6.32
C LEU A 78 11.62 13.24 -4.89
N SER A 79 11.64 14.55 -4.73
CA SER A 79 11.44 15.20 -3.42
C SER A 79 10.09 14.83 -2.76
N THR A 80 9.09 14.55 -3.59
CA THR A 80 7.83 13.90 -3.20
C THR A 80 7.67 12.67 -4.10
N PRO A 81 8.15 11.50 -3.68
CA PRO A 81 8.08 10.28 -4.48
C PRO A 81 6.65 9.88 -4.81
N LYS A 82 6.46 9.25 -5.97
CA LYS A 82 5.17 8.70 -6.37
C LYS A 82 5.06 7.24 -5.93
N ILE A 83 3.93 6.89 -5.34
CA ILE A 83 3.70 5.49 -4.93
C ILE A 83 3.36 4.66 -6.15
N SER A 84 4.07 3.56 -6.38
CA SER A 84 3.82 2.62 -7.47
C SER A 84 3.19 1.34 -6.97
N VAL A 85 2.06 0.93 -7.55
CA VAL A 85 1.35 -0.31 -7.20
C VAL A 85 1.39 -1.25 -8.40
N PHE A 86 1.88 -2.47 -8.20
CA PHE A 86 2.01 -3.47 -9.26
C PHE A 86 1.19 -4.73 -8.98
N ALA A 87 0.59 -5.27 -10.04
CA ALA A 87 -0.03 -6.58 -10.02
C ALA A 87 1.03 -7.69 -9.97
N ALA A 88 0.84 -8.70 -9.12
CA ALA A 88 1.81 -9.78 -8.92
C ALA A 88 1.90 -10.79 -10.09
N GLY A 89 0.91 -10.83 -10.98
CA GLY A 89 0.81 -11.81 -12.07
C GLY A 89 -0.29 -12.85 -11.84
N ASN A 90 -0.65 -13.57 -12.91
CA ASN A 90 -1.82 -14.45 -12.92
C ASN A 90 -1.50 -15.88 -13.42
N ASP A 91 -0.29 -16.39 -13.16
CA ASP A 91 0.24 -17.64 -13.70
C ASP A 91 0.37 -18.73 -12.64
N SER A 92 -0.19 -18.49 -11.43
CA SER A 92 -0.15 -19.41 -10.27
C SER A 92 1.29 -19.71 -9.79
N GLU A 93 2.22 -18.78 -10.03
CA GLU A 93 3.63 -18.95 -9.71
C GLU A 93 3.94 -18.60 -8.26
N SER A 94 5.05 -19.18 -7.73
CA SER A 94 5.52 -18.90 -6.38
C SER A 94 6.21 -17.53 -6.23
N GLU A 95 6.63 -16.93 -7.33
CA GLU A 95 7.24 -15.61 -7.41
C GLU A 95 6.35 -14.68 -8.21
N PRO A 96 6.33 -13.37 -7.88
CA PRO A 96 5.56 -12.40 -8.64
C PRO A 96 6.30 -11.94 -9.91
N THR A 97 5.68 -11.07 -10.70
CA THR A 97 6.26 -10.45 -11.90
C THR A 97 7.60 -9.75 -11.61
N ALA A 98 8.41 -9.54 -12.64
CA ALA A 98 9.73 -8.92 -12.52
C ALA A 98 9.68 -7.51 -11.90
N GLU A 99 8.63 -6.73 -12.17
CA GLU A 99 8.43 -5.42 -11.55
C GLU A 99 8.26 -5.55 -10.03
N CYS A 100 7.46 -6.48 -9.55
CA CYS A 100 7.38 -6.80 -8.14
C CYS A 100 8.74 -7.25 -7.58
N GLN A 101 9.42 -8.16 -8.27
CA GLN A 101 10.72 -8.69 -7.83
C GLN A 101 11.80 -7.61 -7.71
N THR A 102 11.72 -6.53 -8.48
CA THR A 102 12.62 -5.37 -8.40
C THR A 102 12.68 -4.77 -6.99
N MET A 103 11.57 -4.81 -6.25
CA MET A 103 11.50 -4.28 -4.88
C MET A 103 12.44 -4.99 -3.90
N ALA A 104 12.83 -6.25 -4.19
CA ALA A 104 13.81 -6.97 -3.37
C ALA A 104 15.25 -6.48 -3.57
N TYR A 105 15.54 -5.72 -4.63
CA TYR A 105 16.89 -5.37 -5.06
C TYR A 105 17.15 -3.86 -5.18
N ASN A 106 16.12 -3.02 -5.01
CA ASN A 106 16.23 -1.58 -5.08
C ASN A 106 15.45 -0.94 -3.92
N THR A 107 16.20 -0.31 -2.99
CA THR A 107 15.64 0.25 -1.75
C THR A 107 14.81 1.51 -1.98
N ASP A 108 15.16 2.34 -2.97
CA ASP A 108 14.43 3.56 -3.28
C ASP A 108 13.06 3.21 -3.86
N ILE A 109 13.03 2.28 -4.83
CA ILE A 109 11.80 1.75 -5.40
C ILE A 109 10.94 1.08 -4.33
N SER A 110 11.52 0.21 -3.50
CA SER A 110 10.74 -0.56 -2.51
C SER A 110 10.13 0.30 -1.41
N ALA A 111 10.75 1.43 -1.08
CA ALA A 111 10.23 2.35 -0.05
C ALA A 111 8.85 2.94 -0.41
N VAL A 112 8.55 3.07 -1.70
CA VAL A 112 7.33 3.69 -2.22
C VAL A 112 6.60 2.81 -3.24
N SER A 113 6.77 1.50 -3.17
CA SER A 113 6.11 0.57 -4.08
C SER A 113 5.43 -0.58 -3.34
N VAL A 114 4.37 -1.11 -3.94
CA VAL A 114 3.58 -2.23 -3.37
C VAL A 114 3.29 -3.26 -4.46
N CYS A 115 3.63 -4.52 -4.19
CA CYS A 115 3.19 -5.66 -4.98
C CYS A 115 1.84 -6.18 -4.47
N VAL A 116 0.93 -6.58 -5.35
CA VAL A 116 -0.42 -6.95 -4.97
C VAL A 116 -0.81 -8.30 -5.51
N VAL A 117 -1.11 -9.24 -4.60
CA VAL A 117 -1.67 -10.55 -4.90
C VAL A 117 -3.20 -10.52 -4.79
N ALA A 118 -3.88 -11.41 -5.50
CA ALA A 118 -5.33 -11.47 -5.53
C ALA A 118 -5.88 -12.52 -4.57
N VAL A 119 -6.88 -12.16 -3.75
CA VAL A 119 -7.69 -13.11 -3.00
C VAL A 119 -9.06 -13.30 -3.66
N SER A 120 -9.62 -14.51 -3.49
CA SER A 120 -10.88 -14.90 -4.10
C SER A 120 -12.07 -14.27 -3.37
N HIS A 121 -13.06 -13.82 -4.15
CA HIS A 121 -14.31 -13.28 -3.60
C HIS A 121 -15.18 -14.35 -2.91
N SER A 122 -15.21 -15.58 -3.40
CA SER A 122 -16.01 -16.66 -2.83
C SER A 122 -15.58 -17.06 -1.43
N SER A 123 -14.35 -16.74 -1.07
CA SER A 123 -13.77 -17.00 0.24
C SER A 123 -13.99 -15.88 1.27
N LEU A 124 -14.51 -14.72 0.87
CA LEU A 124 -14.93 -13.66 1.80
C LEU A 124 -16.19 -14.00 2.61
N GLY A 125 -16.83 -15.16 2.36
CA GLY A 125 -18.02 -15.62 3.07
C GLY A 125 -17.72 -16.71 4.10
N THR A 126 -17.37 -17.90 3.66
CA THR A 126 -17.23 -19.08 4.51
C THR A 126 -15.85 -19.74 4.45
N ASP A 127 -15.05 -19.46 3.42
CA ASP A 127 -13.76 -20.10 3.16
C ASP A 127 -12.55 -19.14 3.28
N GLY A 128 -12.75 -17.97 3.88
CA GLY A 128 -11.70 -17.12 4.43
C GLY A 128 -10.68 -16.56 3.45
N GLY A 129 -11.09 -15.89 2.39
CA GLY A 129 -10.15 -15.00 1.63
C GLY A 129 -8.89 -15.68 1.07
N LEU A 130 -8.96 -16.93 0.63
CA LEU A 130 -7.79 -17.64 0.11
C LEU A 130 -7.22 -16.96 -1.14
N LEU A 131 -5.92 -17.13 -1.34
CA LEU A 131 -5.26 -16.71 -2.56
C LEU A 131 -6.03 -17.27 -3.77
N ALA A 132 -6.35 -16.42 -4.74
CA ALA A 132 -7.04 -16.86 -5.95
C ALA A 132 -6.14 -17.84 -6.73
N ASP A 133 -6.75 -18.90 -7.27
CA ASP A 133 -5.99 -20.00 -7.92
C ASP A 133 -5.04 -19.51 -9.03
N PHE A 134 -5.39 -18.42 -9.71
CA PHE A 134 -4.56 -17.82 -10.75
C PHE A 134 -3.44 -16.92 -10.20
N SER A 135 -3.57 -16.40 -8.98
CA SER A 135 -2.65 -15.37 -8.47
C SER A 135 -1.26 -15.92 -8.24
N ASN A 136 -0.26 -15.22 -8.76
CA ASN A 136 1.10 -15.42 -8.28
C ASN A 136 1.18 -15.07 -6.79
N GLN A 137 2.18 -15.62 -6.09
CA GLN A 137 2.43 -15.38 -4.68
C GLN A 137 3.35 -14.17 -4.49
N CYS A 138 3.47 -13.68 -3.25
CA CYS A 138 4.41 -12.61 -2.91
C CYS A 138 5.88 -13.04 -2.99
N GLY A 139 6.17 -14.33 -2.79
CA GLY A 139 7.50 -14.91 -2.90
C GLY A 139 8.57 -14.12 -2.14
N LYS A 140 9.67 -13.83 -2.82
CA LYS A 140 10.83 -13.09 -2.26
C LYS A 140 10.54 -11.63 -1.89
N VAL A 141 9.42 -11.06 -2.37
CA VAL A 141 9.05 -9.66 -2.09
C VAL A 141 7.97 -9.53 -1.01
N ALA A 142 7.80 -10.54 -0.19
CA ALA A 142 6.79 -10.57 0.87
C ALA A 142 6.81 -9.31 1.78
N ALA A 143 7.98 -8.70 2.00
CA ALA A 143 8.13 -7.46 2.77
C ALA A 143 7.52 -6.21 2.10
N TYR A 144 7.18 -6.27 0.83
CA TYR A 144 6.63 -5.17 0.02
C TYR A 144 5.30 -5.56 -0.64
N CYS A 145 4.69 -6.63 -0.16
CA CYS A 145 3.55 -7.27 -0.81
C CYS A 145 2.34 -7.31 0.12
N ILE A 146 1.16 -7.20 -0.47
CA ILE A 146 -0.13 -7.23 0.23
C ILE A 146 -1.17 -7.97 -0.59
N ALA A 147 -2.14 -8.59 0.05
CA ALA A 147 -3.28 -9.21 -0.59
C ALA A 147 -4.48 -8.25 -0.65
N ALA A 148 -5.21 -8.28 -1.76
CA ALA A 148 -6.47 -7.54 -1.91
C ALA A 148 -7.48 -8.36 -2.75
N PRO A 149 -8.80 -8.05 -2.66
CA PRO A 149 -9.79 -8.71 -3.49
C PRO A 149 -9.52 -8.53 -4.98
N GLY A 150 -9.38 -9.62 -5.72
CA GLY A 150 -9.06 -9.60 -7.15
C GLY A 150 -9.84 -10.63 -7.98
N ASP A 151 -10.70 -11.45 -7.35
CA ASP A 151 -11.55 -12.40 -8.06
C ASP A 151 -13.00 -11.91 -8.12
N ARG A 152 -13.61 -12.01 -9.31
CA ARG A 152 -14.99 -11.61 -9.60
C ARG A 152 -15.32 -10.16 -9.19
N ILE A 153 -14.42 -9.25 -9.48
CA ILE A 153 -14.62 -7.82 -9.24
C ILE A 153 -15.55 -7.24 -10.30
N TYR A 154 -16.69 -6.71 -9.84
CA TYR A 154 -17.68 -6.07 -10.71
C TYR A 154 -17.31 -4.62 -10.99
N SER A 155 -17.00 -4.31 -12.23
CA SER A 155 -16.53 -2.97 -12.61
C SER A 155 -16.93 -2.61 -14.04
N HIS A 156 -16.67 -1.37 -14.39
CA HIS A 156 -16.95 -0.79 -15.70
C HIS A 156 -16.04 -1.36 -16.79
N THR A 157 -16.57 -1.50 -18.00
CA THR A 157 -15.81 -1.91 -19.18
C THR A 157 -15.55 -0.70 -20.08
N HIS A 158 -14.56 -0.82 -20.96
CA HIS A 158 -14.26 0.19 -21.99
C HIS A 158 -15.43 0.45 -22.98
N LEU A 159 -16.43 -0.44 -23.01
CA LEU A 159 -17.64 -0.33 -23.86
C LEU A 159 -18.84 0.32 -23.14
N GLY A 160 -18.63 0.85 -21.93
CA GLY A 160 -19.69 1.53 -21.18
C GLY A 160 -20.67 0.58 -20.46
N SER A 161 -20.36 -0.71 -20.38
CA SER A 161 -21.11 -1.72 -19.63
C SER A 161 -20.38 -2.12 -18.36
N TYR A 162 -20.99 -2.98 -17.55
CA TYR A 162 -20.39 -3.56 -16.35
C TYR A 162 -20.23 -5.06 -16.51
N THR A 163 -19.15 -5.62 -15.99
CA THR A 163 -18.92 -7.06 -15.95
C THR A 163 -18.05 -7.46 -14.76
N TYR A 164 -18.02 -8.75 -14.46
CA TYR A 164 -17.07 -9.33 -13.51
C TYR A 164 -15.75 -9.63 -14.22
N ARG A 165 -14.64 -9.29 -13.56
CA ARG A 165 -13.29 -9.65 -13.99
C ARG A 165 -12.49 -10.15 -12.81
N SER A 166 -11.54 -11.05 -13.09
CA SER A 166 -10.62 -11.63 -12.12
C SER A 166 -9.19 -11.40 -12.56
N GLY A 167 -8.30 -11.19 -11.61
CA GLY A 167 -6.88 -10.95 -11.85
C GLY A 167 -6.24 -10.12 -10.72
N THR A 168 -4.94 -10.25 -10.55
CA THR A 168 -4.15 -9.31 -9.74
C THR A 168 -4.26 -7.88 -10.28
N SER A 169 -4.55 -7.75 -11.58
CA SER A 169 -4.92 -6.49 -12.23
C SER A 169 -6.17 -5.80 -11.65
N MET A 170 -7.06 -6.55 -10.97
CA MET A 170 -8.25 -6.03 -10.27
C MET A 170 -7.95 -5.78 -8.80
N ALA A 171 -7.02 -6.51 -8.22
CA ALA A 171 -6.55 -6.30 -6.84
C ALA A 171 -5.70 -5.02 -6.71
N ALA A 172 -4.79 -4.77 -7.65
CA ALA A 172 -3.91 -3.59 -7.64
C ALA A 172 -4.66 -2.25 -7.51
N PRO A 173 -5.72 -1.95 -8.29
CA PRO A 173 -6.47 -0.70 -8.13
C PRO A 173 -7.26 -0.62 -6.81
N MET A 174 -7.60 -1.74 -6.16
CA MET A 174 -8.16 -1.72 -4.81
C MET A 174 -7.14 -1.16 -3.80
N VAL A 175 -5.88 -1.59 -3.92
CA VAL A 175 -4.77 -1.09 -3.10
C VAL A 175 -4.46 0.37 -3.43
N SER A 176 -4.43 0.75 -4.71
CA SER A 176 -4.23 2.15 -5.10
C SER A 176 -5.28 3.09 -4.51
N GLY A 177 -6.56 2.67 -4.53
CA GLY A 177 -7.63 3.42 -3.88
C GLY A 177 -7.48 3.45 -2.35
N GLY A 178 -7.01 2.36 -1.74
CA GLY A 178 -6.72 2.30 -0.30
C GLY A 178 -5.63 3.29 0.12
N LEU A 179 -4.54 3.36 -0.65
CA LEU A 179 -3.46 4.33 -0.44
C LEU A 179 -3.96 5.78 -0.56
N ALA A 180 -4.82 6.07 -1.56
CA ALA A 180 -5.43 7.39 -1.71
C ALA A 180 -6.29 7.79 -0.50
N LEU A 181 -7.04 6.85 0.09
CA LEU A 181 -7.80 7.11 1.32
C LEU A 181 -6.89 7.36 2.52
N ILE A 182 -5.77 6.63 2.64
CA ILE A 182 -4.79 6.87 3.70
C ILE A 182 -4.16 8.26 3.55
N MET A 183 -3.78 8.66 2.33
CA MET A 183 -3.22 10.00 2.05
C MET A 183 -4.24 11.11 2.34
N GLN A 184 -5.51 10.88 2.06
CA GLN A 184 -6.58 11.84 2.37
C GLN A 184 -6.77 12.00 3.88
N GLU A 185 -6.81 10.88 4.61
CA GLU A 185 -6.99 10.88 6.06
C GLU A 185 -5.77 11.47 6.79
N PHE A 186 -4.56 11.18 6.29
CA PHE A 186 -3.30 11.56 6.91
C PHE A 186 -2.42 12.36 5.95
N SER A 187 -2.80 13.59 5.67
CA SER A 187 -2.16 14.44 4.67
C SER A 187 -0.72 14.87 5.02
N SER A 188 -0.26 14.62 6.25
CA SER A 188 1.11 14.89 6.70
C SER A 188 2.07 13.72 6.46
N LEU A 189 1.56 12.52 6.17
CA LEU A 189 2.42 11.37 5.92
C LEU A 189 3.18 11.50 4.60
N THR A 190 4.46 11.15 4.63
CA THR A 190 5.23 10.97 3.41
C THR A 190 4.74 9.74 2.63
N PRO A 191 4.97 9.66 1.30
CA PRO A 191 4.61 8.48 0.52
C PRO A 191 5.13 7.16 1.09
N ALA A 192 6.35 7.12 1.59
CA ALA A 192 6.91 5.93 2.24
C ALA A 192 6.18 5.57 3.55
N GLN A 193 5.76 6.56 4.34
CA GLN A 193 4.95 6.32 5.54
C GLN A 193 3.55 5.82 5.20
N VAL A 194 2.95 6.32 4.12
CA VAL A 194 1.65 5.84 3.60
C VAL A 194 1.73 4.37 3.21
N VAL A 195 2.78 3.98 2.45
CA VAL A 195 3.04 2.57 2.09
C VAL A 195 3.27 1.72 3.34
N SER A 196 4.18 2.16 4.23
CA SER A 196 4.46 1.45 5.48
C SER A 196 3.19 1.23 6.31
N ARG A 197 2.34 2.27 6.41
CA ARG A 197 1.09 2.19 7.14
C ARG A 197 0.13 1.17 6.54
N LEU A 198 -0.06 1.19 5.21
CA LEU A 198 -0.90 0.20 4.54
C LEU A 198 -0.43 -1.23 4.86
N LEU A 199 0.87 -1.48 4.74
CA LEU A 199 1.46 -2.81 4.93
C LEU A 199 1.37 -3.27 6.40
N THR A 200 1.73 -2.40 7.35
CA THR A 200 1.78 -2.77 8.78
C THR A 200 0.40 -2.92 9.43
N THR A 201 -0.64 -2.37 8.82
CA THR A 201 -2.03 -2.49 9.32
C THR A 201 -2.83 -3.58 8.62
N ALA A 202 -2.21 -4.33 7.71
CA ALA A 202 -2.85 -5.46 7.04
C ALA A 202 -3.27 -6.54 8.04
N ASN A 203 -4.28 -7.32 7.68
CA ASN A 203 -4.70 -8.47 8.49
C ASN A 203 -3.82 -9.67 8.15
N ASP A 204 -2.91 -10.02 9.04
CA ASP A 204 -1.97 -11.14 8.93
C ASP A 204 -2.39 -12.38 9.74
N THR A 205 -3.61 -12.40 10.27
CA THR A 205 -4.11 -13.49 11.13
C THR A 205 -4.64 -14.68 10.32
N SER A 206 -4.63 -15.86 10.94
CA SER A 206 -5.19 -17.11 10.38
C SER A 206 -4.67 -17.45 8.98
N GLU A 207 -5.52 -17.39 7.96
CA GLU A 207 -5.21 -17.78 6.59
C GLU A 207 -4.17 -16.89 5.93
N TYR A 208 -4.09 -15.62 6.36
CA TYR A 208 -3.17 -14.62 5.78
C TYR A 208 -1.78 -14.63 6.41
N SER A 209 -1.53 -15.48 7.41
CA SER A 209 -0.24 -15.55 8.11
C SER A 209 0.91 -16.16 7.27
N GLN A 210 0.60 -16.72 6.10
CA GLN A 210 1.61 -17.28 5.18
C GLN A 210 2.26 -16.15 4.37
N THR A 211 3.30 -15.53 4.90
CA THR A 211 3.98 -14.35 4.30
C THR A 211 4.44 -14.57 2.86
N ALA A 212 4.93 -15.76 2.51
CA ALA A 212 5.32 -16.08 1.14
C ALA A 212 4.15 -15.98 0.14
N LYS A 213 2.90 -16.18 0.60
CA LYS A 213 1.71 -16.08 -0.24
C LYS A 213 1.10 -14.70 -0.23
N TYR A 214 0.93 -14.11 0.97
CA TYR A 214 0.11 -12.94 1.19
C TYR A 214 0.89 -11.68 1.59
N GLY A 215 2.23 -11.78 1.69
CA GLY A 215 3.06 -10.69 2.17
C GLY A 215 2.69 -10.28 3.60
N HIS A 216 2.27 -9.04 3.75
CA HIS A 216 1.77 -8.50 5.01
C HIS A 216 0.34 -8.97 5.38
N GLY A 217 -0.33 -9.69 4.49
CA GLY A 217 -1.70 -10.16 4.71
C GLY A 217 -2.74 -9.42 3.87
N LEU A 218 -4.02 -9.52 4.26
CA LEU A 218 -5.12 -8.87 3.57
C LEU A 218 -5.22 -7.38 3.92
N MET A 219 -5.33 -6.52 2.92
CA MET A 219 -5.54 -5.07 3.11
C MET A 219 -6.70 -4.79 4.07
N ASN A 220 -6.44 -3.98 5.09
CA ASN A 220 -7.41 -3.60 6.12
C ASN A 220 -7.51 -2.07 6.23
N LEU A 221 -8.39 -1.47 5.45
CA LEU A 221 -8.55 -0.02 5.41
C LEU A 221 -9.07 0.56 6.73
N ASN A 222 -9.89 -0.20 7.47
CA ASN A 222 -10.36 0.26 8.77
C ASN A 222 -9.17 0.46 9.73
N ALA A 223 -8.25 -0.50 9.80
CA ALA A 223 -7.05 -0.35 10.62
C ALA A 223 -6.11 0.74 10.04
N ALA A 224 -5.97 0.79 8.72
CA ALA A 224 -5.09 1.75 8.06
C ALA A 224 -5.53 3.21 8.22
N THR A 225 -6.81 3.49 8.38
CA THR A 225 -7.36 4.84 8.60
C THR A 225 -7.67 5.16 10.06
N THR A 226 -7.36 4.25 10.98
CA THR A 226 -7.50 4.48 12.43
C THR A 226 -6.14 4.79 13.06
N ALA A 227 -6.07 5.68 14.03
CA ALA A 227 -4.83 5.94 14.75
C ALA A 227 -4.23 4.66 15.35
N ILE A 228 -2.94 4.42 15.12
CA ILE A 228 -2.23 3.27 15.67
C ILE A 228 -1.18 3.71 16.70
N ALA A 229 -1.33 3.13 17.82
CA ALA A 229 -0.56 2.88 19.01
C ALA A 229 0.28 3.97 19.62
N GLU A 230 1.28 4.44 19.66
CA GLU A 230 1.97 5.22 20.69
C GLU A 230 1.83 6.73 20.46
N LEU A 231 1.10 7.40 21.36
CA LEU A 231 1.09 8.86 21.40
C LEU A 231 2.43 9.37 21.91
N GLN A 232 3.06 10.27 21.17
CA GLN A 232 4.28 10.95 21.55
C GLN A 232 4.03 12.44 21.79
N THR A 233 4.86 13.08 22.60
CA THR A 233 4.88 14.53 22.71
C THR A 233 5.66 15.13 21.54
N ILE A 234 5.47 16.45 21.30
CA ILE A 234 6.23 17.21 20.28
C ILE A 234 7.75 17.13 20.42
N ASN A 235 8.26 16.67 21.55
CA ASN A 235 9.69 16.46 21.78
C ASN A 235 10.15 15.03 21.39
N GLY A 236 9.30 14.22 20.78
CA GLY A 236 9.61 12.85 20.43
C GLY A 236 9.72 11.88 21.61
N SER A 237 9.34 12.34 22.81
CA SER A 237 9.27 11.46 23.98
C SER A 237 7.93 10.74 23.99
N ASN A 238 7.95 9.42 24.16
CA ASN A 238 6.73 8.67 24.37
C ASN A 238 6.02 9.22 25.62
N LEU A 239 4.71 9.35 25.56
CA LEU A 239 3.90 9.71 26.71
C LEU A 239 4.01 8.66 27.83
N LEU A 240 4.58 7.52 27.51
CA LEU A 240 4.77 6.35 28.38
C LEU A 240 6.19 5.84 28.23
N ASP A 241 6.86 5.60 29.34
CA ASP A 241 8.14 4.93 29.39
C ASP A 241 8.03 3.40 29.09
N ASP A 242 6.80 2.88 28.93
CA ASP A 242 6.54 1.49 28.61
C ASP A 242 5.90 1.37 27.21
N PRO A 243 6.62 0.81 26.21
CA PRO A 243 6.12 0.64 24.85
C PRO A 243 4.92 -0.32 24.73
N ASN A 244 4.57 -1.04 25.81
CA ASN A 244 3.42 -1.95 25.79
C ASN A 244 2.16 -1.35 26.44
N THR A 245 2.21 -0.10 26.89
CA THR A 245 1.05 0.52 27.55
C THR A 245 0.17 1.23 26.52
N SER A 246 -1.09 0.83 26.43
CA SER A 246 -2.06 1.46 25.54
C SER A 246 -2.53 2.84 26.07
N TYR A 247 -3.05 3.71 25.18
CA TYR A 247 -3.70 4.97 25.55
C TYR A 247 -4.76 4.78 26.66
N ASN A 248 -5.54 3.70 26.58
CA ASN A 248 -6.53 3.38 27.60
C ASN A 248 -5.91 3.06 28.96
N ASP A 249 -4.72 2.47 28.97
CA ASP A 249 -3.98 2.17 30.19
C ASP A 249 -3.35 3.43 30.76
N LEU A 250 -2.89 4.34 29.91
CA LEU A 250 -2.41 5.67 30.31
C LEU A 250 -3.49 6.46 31.03
N VAL A 251 -4.66 6.58 30.41
CA VAL A 251 -5.80 7.31 30.97
C VAL A 251 -6.25 6.66 32.28
N LYS A 252 -6.28 5.34 32.38
CA LYS A 252 -6.68 4.61 33.58
C LYS A 252 -5.64 4.69 34.72
N ASN A 253 -4.35 4.56 34.38
CA ASN A 253 -3.30 4.44 35.40
C ASN A 253 -2.74 5.80 35.85
N SER A 254 -2.71 6.81 34.99
CA SER A 254 -2.17 8.14 35.34
C SER A 254 -3.10 8.96 36.23
N PHE A 255 -4.41 8.67 36.24
CA PHE A 255 -5.41 9.43 37.01
C PHE A 255 -5.90 8.72 38.28
N THR A 256 -5.41 7.56 38.62
CA THR A 256 -5.75 6.87 39.88
C THR A 256 -4.92 7.29 41.08
N SER A 257 -3.90 8.13 40.90
CA SER A 257 -3.09 8.66 41.99
C SER A 257 -3.74 9.93 42.59
N SER A 258 -4.21 9.86 43.77
CA SER A 258 -4.81 10.87 44.65
C SER A 258 -5.51 12.09 43.98
N ALA A 259 -6.66 12.50 44.46
CA ALA A 259 -7.40 13.69 44.01
C ALA A 259 -6.56 14.99 43.97
N ALA A 260 -5.53 15.07 44.81
CA ALA A 260 -4.62 16.23 44.87
C ALA A 260 -3.70 16.31 43.63
N PHE A 261 -3.18 15.18 43.16
CA PHE A 261 -2.35 15.13 41.92
C PHE A 261 -3.19 15.43 40.67
N SER A 262 -4.38 14.83 40.60
CA SER A 262 -5.31 15.07 39.48
C SER A 262 -5.73 16.56 39.38
N ASN A 263 -6.00 17.20 40.50
CA ASN A 263 -6.34 18.65 40.54
C ASN A 263 -5.13 19.54 40.21
N ALA A 264 -3.94 19.17 40.68
CA ALA A 264 -2.71 19.91 40.36
C ALA A 264 -2.37 19.80 38.88
N LEU A 265 -2.51 18.63 38.28
CA LEU A 265 -2.28 18.39 36.84
C LEU A 265 -3.31 19.14 35.98
N ASN A 266 -4.60 19.06 36.32
CA ASN A 266 -5.65 19.82 35.63
C ASN A 266 -5.43 21.33 35.69
N ASN A 267 -4.98 21.85 36.83
CA ASN A 267 -4.67 23.29 36.99
C ASN A 267 -3.41 23.69 36.21
N ALA A 268 -2.40 22.81 36.15
CA ALA A 268 -1.17 23.04 35.38
C ALA A 268 -1.38 22.98 33.86
N LEU A 269 -2.31 22.16 33.42
CA LEU A 269 -2.63 21.97 31.98
C LEU A 269 -3.80 22.86 31.54
N ALA A 270 -4.48 23.57 32.45
CA ALA A 270 -5.60 24.45 32.11
C ALA A 270 -5.14 25.54 31.13
N GLY A 271 -5.68 25.52 29.93
CA GLY A 271 -5.34 26.47 28.86
C GLY A 271 -4.06 26.17 28.10
N GLN A 272 -3.41 25.02 28.34
CA GLN A 272 -2.31 24.51 27.50
C GLN A 272 -2.87 23.66 26.40
N THR A 273 -2.37 23.85 25.19
CA THR A 273 -2.57 22.94 24.06
C THR A 273 -1.38 22.00 24.01
N MET A 274 -1.62 20.73 24.12
CA MET A 274 -0.60 19.69 23.94
C MET A 274 -0.83 19.00 22.59
N GLU A 275 0.14 19.12 21.71
CA GLU A 275 0.16 18.34 20.48
C GLU A 275 0.75 16.97 20.79
N VAL A 276 0.06 15.92 20.39
CA VAL A 276 0.51 14.54 20.53
C VAL A 276 0.53 13.89 19.14
N TYR A 277 1.52 13.06 18.92
CA TYR A 277 1.74 12.39 17.66
C TYR A 277 1.71 10.87 17.86
N ASP A 278 1.21 10.13 16.87
CA ASP A 278 1.36 8.69 16.84
C ASP A 278 2.73 8.28 16.25
N SER A 279 2.95 6.98 16.06
CA SER A 279 4.18 6.44 15.47
C SER A 279 4.46 6.90 14.04
N PHE A 280 3.57 7.67 13.43
CA PHE A 280 3.68 8.27 12.11
C PHE A 280 3.76 9.81 12.15
N ASP A 281 4.10 10.41 13.31
CA ASP A 281 4.28 11.87 13.50
C ASP A 281 3.03 12.71 13.17
N ARG A 282 1.84 12.30 13.61
CA ARG A 282 0.58 13.01 13.38
C ARG A 282 -0.24 13.24 14.64
#